data_79300e0b928691a78bfdaa1341854a45
#
_entry.id   79300e0b928691a78bfdaa1341854a45
#
_cell.length_a   1.000
_cell.length_b   1.000
_cell.length_c   1.000
_cell.angle_alpha   90.00
_cell.angle_beta   90.00
_cell.angle_gamma   90.00
#
_symmetry.space_group_name_H-M   'P 1'
#
loop_
_entity.id
_entity.type
_entity.pdbx_description
1 polymer ?
#
loop_
_entity_poly.entity_id
_entity_poly.type
_entity_poly.pdbx_seq_one_letter_code
_entity_poly.pdbx_strand_id
1 'polypeptide(L)'
;MDIFCIRGGTPLHGRIALHGAKNAALPLLAATLATGARCELLDCPDISDVTAACAILRHLGCAVEQHGGIVAVDSGSACRSDIPAELMRKMRAAVLFLGPLLARFGTAELSLPGGCVLGARPIDLHLRGLRRMGAEITLDGEHISARTDGLHGCTVALPLPSVGATENLILAALGCRGTLTLCNAAREPEIGDLIAFLRACGADIRGEGSLLRIRGGVPLTGACHTVLPDRMEAATYLAAAAATRGDVTLTNVRPEHLTAVLAVLEHAGCTLTQQNGMLRLRCSRLRAAGPIRTAPYDGFPTDAQAPLMAAMAVAEGVTVFEENLFENRFRHVPALRALGAHIHAARRYAVVTGVRELHGASMTATDLRGGAAMVIGALCARGESELAGTAHLKRGYAELVPTLRACGADITER
;
A
#
# COMPACT_ATOMS: atom_id res chain seq x y z
N MET A 1 -18.30 11.40 14.06
CA MET A 1 -16.93 10.95 13.67
C MET A 1 -16.77 9.56 14.25
N ASP A 2 -16.46 8.60 13.42
CA ASP A 2 -16.30 7.22 13.90
C ASP A 2 -15.08 7.15 14.83
N ILE A 3 -15.25 6.55 15.99
CA ILE A 3 -14.21 6.38 17.02
C ILE A 3 -14.10 4.90 17.32
N PHE A 4 -12.87 4.38 17.38
CA PHE A 4 -12.65 3.04 17.92
C PHE A 4 -12.43 3.13 19.43
N CYS A 5 -13.23 2.38 20.18
CA CYS A 5 -13.04 2.15 21.62
C CYS A 5 -12.38 0.79 21.78
N ILE A 6 -11.21 0.76 22.42
CA ILE A 6 -10.36 -0.43 22.52
C ILE A 6 -10.02 -0.66 24.00
N ARG A 7 -10.37 -1.85 24.51
CA ARG A 7 -9.91 -2.33 25.81
C ARG A 7 -8.84 -3.39 25.58
N GLY A 8 -7.61 -3.06 25.90
CA GLY A 8 -6.46 -3.93 25.65
C GLY A 8 -6.21 -4.95 26.76
N GLY A 9 -5.11 -5.69 26.59
CA GLY A 9 -4.64 -6.68 27.57
C GLY A 9 -5.04 -8.12 27.24
N THR A 10 -5.80 -8.36 26.16
CA THR A 10 -6.19 -9.71 25.72
C THR A 10 -5.28 -10.18 24.61
N PRO A 11 -4.59 -11.34 24.74
CA PRO A 11 -3.85 -11.95 23.64
C PRO A 11 -4.75 -12.28 22.44
N LEU A 12 -4.30 -11.99 21.24
CA LEU A 12 -5.05 -12.32 20.02
C LEU A 12 -4.87 -13.80 19.66
N HIS A 13 -5.98 -14.49 19.42
CA HIS A 13 -5.99 -15.89 19.00
C HIS A 13 -7.00 -16.09 17.87
N GLY A 14 -6.63 -16.79 16.82
CA GLY A 14 -7.58 -17.13 15.79
C GLY A 14 -6.99 -17.28 14.40
N ARG A 15 -7.87 -17.29 13.42
CA ARG A 15 -7.54 -17.37 12.01
C ARG A 15 -8.01 -16.10 11.30
N ILE A 16 -7.13 -15.53 10.47
CA ILE A 16 -7.37 -14.31 9.70
C ILE A 16 -7.19 -14.64 8.22
N ALA A 17 -8.22 -14.42 7.43
CA ALA A 17 -8.11 -14.43 5.98
C ALA A 17 -7.71 -13.03 5.50
N LEU A 18 -6.60 -12.94 4.75
CA LEU A 18 -6.15 -11.66 4.21
C LEU A 18 -6.96 -11.28 2.98
N HIS A 19 -7.21 -10.00 2.82
CA HIS A 19 -7.83 -9.41 1.64
C HIS A 19 -6.79 -9.16 0.54
N GLY A 20 -7.26 -8.89 -0.67
CA GLY A 20 -6.42 -8.44 -1.75
C GLY A 20 -5.72 -7.12 -1.42
N ALA A 21 -4.49 -6.97 -1.92
CA ALA A 21 -3.64 -5.86 -1.58
C ALA A 21 -4.15 -4.53 -2.17
N LYS A 22 -4.35 -3.54 -1.31
CA LYS A 22 -4.63 -2.18 -1.74
C LYS A 22 -3.63 -1.70 -2.80
N ASN A 23 -2.34 -1.89 -2.53
CA ASN A 23 -1.26 -1.37 -3.37
C ASN A 23 -1.13 -2.12 -4.71
N ALA A 24 -1.79 -3.27 -4.86
CA ALA A 24 -1.96 -3.97 -6.14
C ALA A 24 -3.27 -3.57 -6.83
N ALA A 25 -4.38 -3.51 -6.09
CA ALA A 25 -5.69 -3.19 -6.66
C ALA A 25 -5.71 -1.83 -7.38
N LEU A 26 -5.05 -0.81 -6.83
CA LEU A 26 -5.06 0.54 -7.41
C LEU A 26 -4.35 0.62 -8.79
N PRO A 27 -3.11 0.11 -8.99
CA PRO A 27 -2.50 0.07 -10.31
C PRO A 27 -3.23 -0.88 -11.27
N LEU A 28 -3.81 -2.00 -10.80
CA LEU A 28 -4.65 -2.88 -11.63
C LEU A 28 -5.89 -2.13 -12.15
N LEU A 29 -6.58 -1.37 -11.29
CA LEU A 29 -7.72 -0.53 -11.71
C LEU A 29 -7.30 0.53 -12.73
N ALA A 30 -6.17 1.19 -12.53
CA ALA A 30 -5.65 2.13 -13.53
C ALA A 30 -5.28 1.42 -14.85
N ALA A 31 -4.78 0.20 -14.77
CA ALA A 31 -4.43 -0.62 -15.95
C ALA A 31 -5.64 -1.02 -16.79
N THR A 32 -6.82 -1.23 -16.18
CA THR A 32 -8.05 -1.53 -16.93
C THR A 32 -8.41 -0.44 -17.93
N LEU A 33 -8.07 0.83 -17.65
CA LEU A 33 -8.29 1.93 -18.59
C LEU A 33 -7.47 1.75 -19.87
N ALA A 34 -6.25 1.22 -19.77
CA ALA A 34 -5.38 1.03 -20.92
C ALA A 34 -5.82 -0.10 -21.85
N THR A 35 -6.60 -1.07 -21.36
CA THR A 35 -7.01 -2.24 -22.16
C THR A 35 -8.06 -1.92 -23.22
N GLY A 36 -8.92 -0.94 -22.98
CA GLY A 36 -10.07 -0.65 -23.86
C GLY A 36 -11.13 -1.75 -23.90
N ALA A 37 -11.12 -2.66 -22.93
CA ALA A 37 -11.96 -3.86 -22.90
C ALA A 37 -12.53 -4.10 -21.48
N ARG A 38 -13.43 -5.10 -21.35
CA ARG A 38 -13.96 -5.53 -20.04
C ARG A 38 -12.93 -6.36 -19.31
N CYS A 39 -12.55 -5.92 -18.10
CA CYS A 39 -11.69 -6.63 -17.16
C CYS A 39 -12.45 -6.91 -15.87
N GLU A 40 -12.06 -7.98 -15.17
CA GLU A 40 -12.64 -8.36 -13.89
C GLU A 40 -11.52 -8.62 -12.88
N LEU A 41 -11.57 -7.89 -11.76
CA LEU A 41 -10.62 -8.02 -10.66
C LEU A 41 -11.32 -8.71 -9.50
N LEU A 42 -10.83 -9.88 -9.13
CA LEU A 42 -11.31 -10.68 -8.00
C LEU A 42 -10.48 -10.36 -6.75
N ASP A 43 -11.06 -10.58 -5.58
CA ASP A 43 -10.41 -10.33 -4.29
C ASP A 43 -10.00 -8.84 -4.08
N CYS A 44 -10.72 -7.94 -4.76
CA CYS A 44 -10.47 -6.51 -4.66
C CYS A 44 -10.97 -6.01 -3.29
N PRO A 45 -10.14 -5.36 -2.46
CA PRO A 45 -10.55 -5.00 -1.10
C PRO A 45 -11.62 -3.89 -1.10
N ASP A 46 -12.60 -4.01 -0.20
CA ASP A 46 -13.63 -2.99 -0.01
C ASP A 46 -13.10 -1.86 0.90
N ILE A 47 -12.38 -0.94 0.28
CA ILE A 47 -11.73 0.21 0.95
C ILE A 47 -12.00 1.51 0.19
N SER A 48 -11.94 2.63 0.90
CA SER A 48 -12.26 3.93 0.30
C SER A 48 -11.35 4.34 -0.87
N ASP A 49 -10.07 3.89 -0.90
CA ASP A 49 -9.17 4.17 -2.00
C ASP A 49 -9.59 3.42 -3.29
N VAL A 50 -10.12 2.18 -3.19
CA VAL A 50 -10.69 1.42 -4.32
C VAL A 50 -11.96 2.10 -4.82
N THR A 51 -12.85 2.51 -3.91
CA THR A 51 -14.06 3.29 -4.26
C THR A 51 -13.71 4.58 -5.01
N ALA A 52 -12.65 5.29 -4.58
CA ALA A 52 -12.16 6.49 -5.26
C ALA A 52 -11.62 6.18 -6.66
N ALA A 53 -10.86 5.09 -6.85
CA ALA A 53 -10.38 4.66 -8.16
C ALA A 53 -11.55 4.31 -9.10
N CYS A 54 -12.55 3.59 -8.61
CA CYS A 54 -13.78 3.30 -9.35
C CYS A 54 -14.54 4.57 -9.75
N ALA A 55 -14.58 5.58 -8.87
CA ALA A 55 -15.20 6.87 -9.18
C ALA A 55 -14.43 7.62 -10.30
N ILE A 56 -13.09 7.55 -10.30
CA ILE A 56 -12.28 8.08 -11.40
C ILE A 56 -12.61 7.37 -12.71
N LEU A 57 -12.65 6.04 -12.73
CA LEU A 57 -12.97 5.25 -13.94
C LEU A 57 -14.36 5.59 -14.49
N ARG A 58 -15.37 5.72 -13.61
CA ARG A 58 -16.73 6.16 -14.01
C ARG A 58 -16.72 7.57 -14.60
N HIS A 59 -15.96 8.50 -14.00
CA HIS A 59 -15.81 9.87 -14.53
C HIS A 59 -15.18 9.86 -15.94
N LEU A 60 -14.21 8.96 -16.17
CA LEU A 60 -13.57 8.81 -17.47
C LEU A 60 -14.47 8.13 -18.54
N GLY A 61 -15.68 7.70 -18.15
CA GLY A 61 -16.68 7.08 -19.05
C GLY A 61 -16.63 5.56 -19.07
N CYS A 62 -15.92 4.91 -18.14
CA CYS A 62 -15.94 3.45 -18.00
C CYS A 62 -17.23 2.99 -17.31
N ALA A 63 -17.77 1.83 -17.72
CA ALA A 63 -18.76 1.10 -16.95
C ALA A 63 -18.06 0.34 -15.82
N VAL A 64 -18.47 0.58 -14.56
CA VAL A 64 -17.84 -0.03 -13.37
C VAL A 64 -18.91 -0.63 -12.47
N GLU A 65 -18.81 -1.94 -12.28
CA GLU A 65 -19.61 -2.73 -11.35
C GLU A 65 -18.74 -3.16 -10.17
N GLN A 66 -19.27 -3.07 -8.96
CA GLN A 66 -18.53 -3.46 -7.73
C GLN A 66 -19.47 -4.25 -6.83
N HIS A 67 -19.13 -5.50 -6.55
CA HIS A 67 -19.92 -6.37 -5.68
C HIS A 67 -19.06 -7.48 -5.08
N GLY A 68 -19.14 -7.68 -3.75
CA GLY A 68 -18.61 -8.87 -3.06
C GLY A 68 -17.11 -9.13 -3.28
N GLY A 69 -16.27 -8.08 -3.30
CA GLY A 69 -14.84 -8.22 -3.56
C GLY A 69 -14.48 -8.35 -5.04
N ILE A 70 -15.45 -8.22 -5.95
CA ILE A 70 -15.24 -8.22 -7.39
C ILE A 70 -15.44 -6.79 -7.92
N VAL A 71 -14.51 -6.33 -8.75
CA VAL A 71 -14.64 -5.09 -9.50
C VAL A 71 -14.52 -5.40 -10.99
N ALA A 72 -15.62 -5.24 -11.72
CA ALA A 72 -15.63 -5.35 -13.18
C ALA A 72 -15.58 -3.95 -13.80
N VAL A 73 -14.68 -3.75 -14.76
CA VAL A 73 -14.49 -2.48 -15.46
C VAL A 73 -14.55 -2.74 -16.95
N ASP A 74 -15.51 -2.12 -17.64
CA ASP A 74 -15.49 -2.03 -19.09
C ASP A 74 -15.05 -0.62 -19.49
N SER A 75 -13.88 -0.53 -20.06
CA SER A 75 -13.29 0.73 -20.48
C SER A 75 -13.46 1.03 -21.97
N GLY A 76 -14.23 0.20 -22.71
CA GLY A 76 -14.48 0.40 -24.15
C GLY A 76 -15.09 1.76 -24.48
N SER A 77 -16.00 2.25 -23.63
CA SER A 77 -16.72 3.52 -23.77
C SER A 77 -15.99 4.74 -23.16
N ALA A 78 -14.81 4.57 -22.59
CA ALA A 78 -14.05 5.68 -22.00
C ALA A 78 -13.74 6.76 -23.05
N CYS A 79 -14.08 8.01 -22.75
CA CYS A 79 -14.02 9.13 -23.68
C CYS A 79 -13.45 10.43 -23.09
N ARG A 80 -13.08 10.43 -21.82
CA ARG A 80 -12.53 11.61 -21.12
C ARG A 80 -11.07 11.41 -20.77
N SER A 81 -10.30 12.48 -20.78
CA SER A 81 -8.89 12.51 -20.39
C SER A 81 -8.60 13.48 -19.25
N ASP A 82 -9.64 13.99 -18.59
CA ASP A 82 -9.53 14.87 -17.42
C ASP A 82 -9.98 14.18 -16.14
N ILE A 83 -9.31 14.48 -15.02
CA ILE A 83 -9.73 14.04 -13.69
C ILE A 83 -9.85 15.25 -12.76
N PRO A 84 -11.06 15.55 -12.24
CA PRO A 84 -11.27 16.70 -11.36
C PRO A 84 -10.42 16.65 -10.09
N ALA A 85 -10.01 17.83 -9.60
CA ALA A 85 -9.22 17.96 -8.37
C ALA A 85 -9.86 17.27 -7.16
N GLU A 86 -11.17 17.28 -7.08
CA GLU A 86 -11.96 16.61 -6.04
C GLU A 86 -11.68 15.09 -6.00
N LEU A 87 -11.61 14.43 -7.15
CA LEU A 87 -11.28 13.00 -7.24
C LEU A 87 -9.79 12.75 -7.02
N MET A 88 -8.93 13.62 -7.57
CA MET A 88 -7.47 13.52 -7.38
C MET A 88 -7.04 13.60 -5.90
N ARG A 89 -7.75 14.43 -5.10
CA ARG A 89 -7.44 14.60 -3.68
C ARG A 89 -7.84 13.42 -2.80
N LYS A 90 -8.73 12.53 -3.27
CA LYS A 90 -9.19 11.38 -2.47
C LYS A 90 -8.11 10.34 -2.22
N MET A 91 -7.19 10.14 -3.17
CA MET A 91 -6.10 9.18 -3.02
C MET A 91 -4.82 9.62 -3.72
N ARG A 92 -3.67 9.31 -3.12
CA ARG A 92 -2.36 9.62 -3.72
C ARG A 92 -2.14 8.87 -5.03
N ALA A 93 -2.60 7.63 -5.11
CA ALA A 93 -2.45 6.77 -6.28
C ALA A 93 -3.20 7.26 -7.53
N ALA A 94 -4.04 8.30 -7.43
CA ALA A 94 -4.72 8.89 -8.57
C ALA A 94 -3.76 9.35 -9.69
N VAL A 95 -2.50 9.67 -9.35
CA VAL A 95 -1.47 9.99 -10.35
C VAL A 95 -1.17 8.82 -11.31
N LEU A 96 -1.48 7.59 -10.94
CA LEU A 96 -1.29 6.40 -11.79
C LEU A 96 -2.13 6.43 -13.05
N PHE A 97 -3.21 7.20 -13.07
CA PHE A 97 -4.03 7.38 -14.26
C PHE A 97 -3.35 8.21 -15.36
N LEU A 98 -2.29 8.97 -15.04
CA LEU A 98 -1.58 9.80 -16.02
C LEU A 98 -1.01 8.97 -17.19
N GLY A 99 -0.37 7.83 -16.89
CA GLY A 99 0.21 6.94 -17.90
C GLY A 99 -0.84 6.38 -18.88
N PRO A 100 -1.88 5.69 -18.39
CA PRO A 100 -2.91 5.12 -19.27
C PRO A 100 -3.73 6.19 -20.02
N LEU A 101 -3.94 7.38 -19.46
CA LEU A 101 -4.59 8.50 -20.19
C LEU A 101 -3.74 8.95 -21.37
N LEU A 102 -2.45 9.17 -21.19
CA LEU A 102 -1.54 9.51 -22.28
C LEU A 102 -1.42 8.39 -23.31
N ALA A 103 -1.34 7.13 -22.85
CA ALA A 103 -1.27 5.96 -23.74
C ALA A 103 -2.50 5.83 -24.63
N ARG A 104 -3.68 6.13 -24.12
CA ARG A 104 -4.97 5.91 -24.80
C ARG A 104 -5.48 7.13 -25.56
N PHE A 105 -5.37 8.30 -24.95
CA PHE A 105 -5.99 9.53 -25.48
C PHE A 105 -4.97 10.54 -26.02
N GLY A 106 -3.68 10.35 -25.74
CA GLY A 106 -2.65 11.34 -26.07
C GLY A 106 -2.70 12.62 -25.23
N THR A 107 -3.69 12.75 -24.34
CA THR A 107 -3.88 13.93 -23.46
C THR A 107 -4.26 13.50 -22.06
N ALA A 108 -3.88 14.29 -21.07
CA ALA A 108 -4.32 14.10 -19.69
C ALA A 108 -4.34 15.45 -18.95
N GLU A 109 -5.49 15.78 -18.32
CA GLU A 109 -5.68 16.95 -17.49
C GLU A 109 -5.98 16.53 -16.05
N LEU A 110 -5.06 16.79 -15.14
CA LEU A 110 -5.10 16.33 -13.76
C LEU A 110 -4.74 17.45 -12.79
N SER A 111 -5.19 17.34 -11.54
CA SER A 111 -4.58 18.12 -10.45
C SER A 111 -3.50 17.26 -9.75
N LEU A 112 -2.59 17.92 -9.03
CA LEU A 112 -1.69 17.21 -8.15
C LEU A 112 -2.49 16.35 -7.16
N PRO A 113 -2.07 15.10 -6.93
CA PRO A 113 -2.78 14.23 -5.99
C PRO A 113 -2.71 14.81 -4.58
N GLY A 114 -3.74 14.57 -3.78
CA GLY A 114 -3.85 15.09 -2.42
C GLY A 114 -2.60 14.89 -1.59
N GLY A 115 -2.29 15.88 -0.76
CA GLY A 115 -1.10 15.92 0.07
C GLY A 115 -0.99 14.68 0.96
N CYS A 116 0.22 14.16 1.08
CA CYS A 116 0.53 13.13 2.05
C CYS A 116 1.22 13.76 3.25
N VAL A 117 0.67 13.53 4.43
CA VAL A 117 1.24 14.00 5.71
C VAL A 117 2.62 13.40 6.03
N LEU A 118 3.06 12.39 5.27
CA LEU A 118 4.32 11.66 5.48
C LEU A 118 5.56 12.35 4.87
N GLY A 119 5.41 13.52 4.28
CA GLY A 119 6.48 14.30 3.65
C GLY A 119 6.26 14.55 2.17
N ALA A 120 7.22 15.25 1.54
CA ALA A 120 7.20 15.50 0.11
C ALA A 120 7.27 14.16 -0.63
N ARG A 121 6.28 13.92 -1.49
CA ARG A 121 6.26 12.78 -2.42
C ARG A 121 6.16 13.34 -3.83
N PRO A 122 7.27 13.88 -4.35
CA PRO A 122 7.27 14.48 -5.67
C PRO A 122 6.90 13.43 -6.71
N ILE A 123 6.19 13.87 -7.75
CA ILE A 123 5.85 13.04 -8.91
C ILE A 123 6.86 13.23 -10.05
N ASP A 124 8.00 13.85 -9.74
CA ASP A 124 9.03 14.22 -10.71
C ASP A 124 9.56 13.03 -11.51
N LEU A 125 9.69 11.86 -10.89
CA LEU A 125 10.12 10.63 -11.57
C LEU A 125 9.09 10.16 -12.60
N HIS A 126 7.80 10.27 -12.29
CA HIS A 126 6.72 10.01 -13.25
C HIS A 126 6.82 10.95 -14.44
N LEU A 127 6.87 12.26 -14.17
CA LEU A 127 6.90 13.29 -15.22
C LEU A 127 8.17 13.23 -16.06
N ARG A 128 9.32 12.99 -15.43
CA ARG A 128 10.61 12.83 -16.13
C ARG A 128 10.59 11.65 -17.09
N GLY A 129 10.08 10.48 -16.62
CA GLY A 129 9.96 9.29 -17.45
C GLY A 129 9.02 9.52 -18.63
N LEU A 130 7.84 10.08 -18.42
CA LEU A 130 6.86 10.39 -19.46
C LEU A 130 7.38 11.41 -20.47
N ARG A 131 8.06 12.48 -20.02
CA ARG A 131 8.72 13.44 -20.92
C ARG A 131 9.76 12.75 -21.82
N ARG A 132 10.52 11.80 -21.25
CA ARG A 132 11.50 11.04 -22.04
C ARG A 132 10.85 10.13 -23.06
N MET A 133 9.60 9.73 -22.83
CA MET A 133 8.78 8.99 -23.79
C MET A 133 8.06 9.90 -24.81
N GLY A 134 8.28 11.21 -24.79
CA GLY A 134 7.73 12.18 -25.74
C GLY A 134 6.45 12.88 -25.29
N ALA A 135 6.11 12.85 -24.01
CA ALA A 135 5.03 13.66 -23.48
C ALA A 135 5.49 15.09 -23.20
N GLU A 136 4.74 16.08 -23.67
CA GLU A 136 4.85 17.46 -23.23
C GLU A 136 3.99 17.66 -21.99
N ILE A 137 4.62 18.07 -20.87
CA ILE A 137 3.93 18.18 -19.59
C ILE A 137 4.21 19.55 -18.99
N THR A 138 3.15 20.28 -18.71
CA THR A 138 3.18 21.56 -17.99
C THR A 138 2.62 21.38 -16.59
N LEU A 139 3.18 22.14 -15.66
CA LEU A 139 2.70 22.25 -14.28
C LEU A 139 2.39 23.73 -14.05
N ASP A 140 1.12 24.02 -13.74
CA ASP A 140 0.68 25.35 -13.35
C ASP A 140 -0.02 25.28 -11.99
N GLY A 141 0.70 25.68 -10.95
CA GLY A 141 0.27 25.49 -9.59
C GLY A 141 0.04 24.01 -9.26
N GLU A 142 -1.20 23.64 -8.95
CA GLU A 142 -1.61 22.25 -8.69
C GLU A 142 -2.12 21.53 -9.96
N HIS A 143 -2.14 22.17 -11.12
CA HIS A 143 -2.67 21.61 -12.36
C HIS A 143 -1.55 20.98 -13.21
N ILE A 144 -1.83 19.77 -13.72
CA ILE A 144 -0.97 19.01 -14.63
C ILE A 144 -1.70 18.92 -15.96
N SER A 145 -1.15 19.52 -16.99
CA SER A 145 -1.58 19.33 -18.38
C SER A 145 -0.49 18.54 -19.12
N ALA A 146 -0.87 17.44 -19.72
CA ALA A 146 0.05 16.57 -20.46
C ALA A 146 -0.55 16.20 -21.81
N ARG A 147 0.30 16.22 -22.85
CA ARG A 147 -0.09 15.86 -24.21
C ARG A 147 1.04 15.14 -24.96
N THR A 148 0.69 14.38 -25.97
CA THR A 148 1.64 13.71 -26.86
C THR A 148 0.98 13.41 -28.22
N ASP A 149 1.73 13.52 -29.29
CA ASP A 149 1.32 13.05 -30.64
C ASP A 149 1.61 11.54 -30.82
N GLY A 150 2.02 10.88 -29.77
CA GLY A 150 2.32 9.46 -29.66
C GLY A 150 3.57 9.22 -28.82
N LEU A 151 3.39 8.51 -27.74
CA LEU A 151 4.52 8.07 -26.91
C LEU A 151 5.44 7.16 -27.73
N HIS A 152 6.75 7.23 -27.48
CA HIS A 152 7.74 6.41 -28.18
C HIS A 152 8.61 5.62 -27.21
N GLY A 153 9.06 4.45 -27.66
CA GLY A 153 9.97 3.59 -26.92
C GLY A 153 11.34 4.26 -26.74
N CYS A 154 11.89 4.12 -25.56
CA CYS A 154 13.21 4.66 -25.21
C CYS A 154 13.77 3.89 -24.01
N THR A 155 14.96 4.24 -23.56
CA THR A 155 15.49 3.75 -22.28
C THR A 155 15.27 4.80 -21.19
N VAL A 156 14.60 4.41 -20.11
CA VAL A 156 14.42 5.22 -18.89
C VAL A 156 15.11 4.51 -17.74
N ALA A 157 16.07 5.18 -17.11
CA ALA A 157 16.71 4.72 -15.89
C ALA A 157 16.18 5.56 -14.71
N LEU A 158 15.56 4.90 -13.74
CA LEU A 158 15.11 5.55 -12.52
C LEU A 158 16.30 5.72 -11.55
N PRO A 159 16.51 6.90 -10.96
CA PRO A 159 17.62 7.13 -10.01
C PRO A 159 17.43 6.35 -8.72
N LEU A 160 16.17 5.99 -8.39
CA LEU A 160 15.79 5.11 -7.29
C LEU A 160 14.57 4.26 -7.71
N PRO A 161 14.39 3.06 -7.14
CA PRO A 161 13.28 2.18 -7.49
C PRO A 161 11.96 2.72 -6.91
N SER A 162 11.31 3.60 -7.67
CA SER A 162 10.02 4.17 -7.30
C SER A 162 8.89 3.29 -7.80
N VAL A 163 8.06 2.77 -6.87
CA VAL A 163 6.90 1.92 -7.19
C VAL A 163 5.96 2.66 -8.14
N GLY A 164 5.45 3.83 -7.72
CA GLY A 164 4.47 4.55 -8.53
C GLY A 164 5.01 5.01 -9.90
N ALA A 165 6.29 5.43 -10.00
CA ALA A 165 6.88 5.78 -11.28
C ALA A 165 7.03 4.54 -12.19
N THR A 166 7.41 3.39 -11.63
CA THR A 166 7.49 2.12 -12.35
C THR A 166 6.12 1.72 -12.91
N GLU A 167 5.08 1.73 -12.09
CA GLU A 167 3.70 1.43 -12.49
C GLU A 167 3.22 2.36 -13.61
N ASN A 168 3.38 3.66 -13.41
CA ASN A 168 2.92 4.67 -14.37
C ASN A 168 3.62 4.56 -15.73
N LEU A 169 4.93 4.30 -15.72
CA LEU A 169 5.72 4.12 -16.96
C LEU A 169 5.39 2.80 -17.67
N ILE A 170 5.12 1.71 -16.93
CA ILE A 170 4.61 0.46 -17.52
C ILE A 170 3.29 0.73 -18.23
N LEU A 171 2.35 1.41 -17.57
CA LEU A 171 1.02 1.72 -18.12
C LEU A 171 1.10 2.65 -19.34
N ALA A 172 1.96 3.66 -19.31
CA ALA A 172 2.19 4.56 -20.43
C ALA A 172 2.81 3.82 -21.63
N ALA A 173 3.71 2.86 -21.37
CA ALA A 173 4.40 2.12 -22.42
C ALA A 173 3.49 1.22 -23.25
N LEU A 174 2.32 0.84 -22.75
CA LEU A 174 1.35 0.03 -23.49
C LEU A 174 0.91 0.70 -24.80
N GLY A 175 0.78 2.04 -24.80
CA GLY A 175 0.42 2.83 -26.00
C GLY A 175 1.62 3.38 -26.79
N CYS A 176 2.86 3.10 -26.40
CA CYS A 176 4.01 3.69 -27.09
C CYS A 176 4.32 3.01 -28.43
N ARG A 177 4.95 3.75 -29.35
CA ARG A 177 5.55 3.18 -30.58
C ARG A 177 6.93 2.63 -30.23
N GLY A 178 7.13 1.33 -30.40
CA GLY A 178 8.39 0.66 -30.11
C GLY A 178 8.46 0.06 -28.70
N THR A 179 9.62 0.05 -28.08
CA THR A 179 9.86 -0.64 -26.81
C THR A 179 10.42 0.33 -25.75
N LEU A 180 9.77 0.41 -24.61
CA LEU A 180 10.34 1.02 -23.41
C LEU A 180 11.27 0.02 -22.75
N THR A 181 12.53 0.43 -22.48
CA THR A 181 13.44 -0.28 -21.57
C THR A 181 13.50 0.51 -20.26
N LEU A 182 12.94 -0.05 -19.19
CA LEU A 182 12.92 0.56 -17.87
C LEU A 182 14.00 -0.08 -16.99
N CYS A 183 15.01 0.71 -16.60
CA CYS A 183 16.10 0.30 -15.74
C CYS A 183 15.87 0.81 -14.31
N ASN A 184 16.30 0.03 -13.32
CA ASN A 184 16.09 0.28 -11.90
C ASN A 184 14.59 0.41 -11.53
N ALA A 185 13.75 -0.40 -12.19
CA ALA A 185 12.34 -0.55 -11.84
C ALA A 185 12.19 -1.06 -10.40
N ALA A 186 11.11 -0.68 -9.75
CA ALA A 186 10.72 -1.25 -8.47
C ALA A 186 10.41 -2.76 -8.60
N ARG A 187 10.67 -3.53 -7.53
CA ARG A 187 10.55 -4.99 -7.54
C ARG A 187 9.52 -5.50 -6.54
N GLU A 188 8.75 -4.61 -5.95
CA GLU A 188 7.68 -4.95 -5.04
C GLU A 188 6.73 -5.97 -5.70
N PRO A 189 6.20 -6.93 -4.93
CA PRO A 189 5.29 -7.97 -5.44
C PRO A 189 4.12 -7.42 -6.26
N GLU A 190 3.65 -6.23 -5.91
CA GLU A 190 2.56 -5.52 -6.57
C GLU A 190 2.91 -5.13 -8.02
N ILE A 191 4.20 -4.90 -8.33
CA ILE A 191 4.69 -4.71 -9.70
C ILE A 191 4.59 -6.02 -10.50
N GLY A 192 4.96 -7.14 -9.86
CA GLY A 192 4.81 -8.46 -10.46
C GLY A 192 3.36 -8.80 -10.78
N ASP A 193 2.44 -8.44 -9.90
CA ASP A 193 1.00 -8.64 -10.04
C ASP A 193 0.44 -7.81 -11.22
N LEU A 194 0.82 -6.52 -11.29
CA LEU A 194 0.47 -5.65 -12.43
C LEU A 194 0.97 -6.23 -13.75
N ILE A 195 2.22 -6.71 -13.80
CA ILE A 195 2.79 -7.31 -15.01
C ILE A 195 2.05 -8.60 -15.38
N ALA A 196 1.70 -9.43 -14.41
CA ALA A 196 0.94 -10.67 -14.63
C ALA A 196 -0.44 -10.37 -15.23
N PHE A 197 -1.17 -9.40 -14.67
CA PHE A 197 -2.44 -8.94 -15.23
C PHE A 197 -2.31 -8.42 -16.65
N LEU A 198 -1.35 -7.53 -16.91
CA LEU A 198 -1.14 -6.96 -18.24
C LEU A 198 -0.74 -8.02 -19.28
N ARG A 199 0.06 -9.01 -18.90
CA ARG A 199 0.37 -10.16 -19.76
C ARG A 199 -0.87 -10.99 -20.06
N ALA A 200 -1.75 -11.19 -19.07
CA ALA A 200 -3.03 -11.86 -19.31
C ALA A 200 -3.93 -11.07 -20.26
N CYS A 201 -3.82 -9.74 -20.28
CA CYS A 201 -4.47 -8.86 -21.25
C CYS A 201 -3.79 -8.87 -22.63
N GLY A 202 -2.67 -9.58 -22.82
CA GLY A 202 -1.94 -9.68 -24.11
C GLY A 202 -0.74 -8.75 -24.24
N ALA A 203 -0.34 -8.01 -23.22
CA ALA A 203 0.82 -7.13 -23.29
C ALA A 203 2.15 -7.90 -23.42
N ASP A 204 3.04 -7.44 -24.30
CA ASP A 204 4.42 -7.98 -24.44
C ASP A 204 5.36 -7.26 -23.46
N ILE A 205 5.43 -7.79 -22.26
CA ILE A 205 6.31 -7.31 -21.17
C ILE A 205 7.31 -8.41 -20.88
N ARG A 206 8.61 -8.11 -21.00
CA ARG A 206 9.73 -9.02 -20.77
C ARG A 206 10.71 -8.45 -19.76
N GLY A 207 11.52 -9.31 -19.17
CA GLY A 207 12.53 -8.97 -18.19
C GLY A 207 12.17 -9.44 -16.79
N GLU A 208 13.15 -9.36 -15.90
CA GLU A 208 13.07 -9.79 -14.51
C GLU A 208 13.72 -8.74 -13.59
N GLY A 209 13.27 -8.71 -12.33
CA GLY A 209 13.81 -7.82 -11.34
C GLY A 209 13.65 -6.35 -11.71
N SER A 210 14.77 -5.62 -11.76
CA SER A 210 14.77 -4.17 -11.98
C SER A 210 14.93 -3.75 -13.44
N LEU A 211 14.99 -4.68 -14.40
CA LEU A 211 15.11 -4.41 -15.85
C LEU A 211 13.88 -4.95 -16.58
N LEU A 212 13.04 -4.04 -17.05
CA LEU A 212 11.82 -4.38 -17.78
C LEU A 212 11.89 -3.86 -19.22
N ARG A 213 11.35 -4.62 -20.16
CA ARG A 213 11.14 -4.23 -21.55
C ARG A 213 9.67 -4.38 -21.89
N ILE A 214 9.03 -3.29 -22.24
CA ILE A 214 7.61 -3.22 -22.55
C ILE A 214 7.48 -2.82 -24.04
N ARG A 215 6.96 -3.71 -24.87
CA ARG A 215 6.63 -3.41 -26.25
C ARG A 215 5.24 -2.81 -26.30
N GLY A 216 5.15 -1.56 -26.73
CA GLY A 216 3.88 -0.87 -26.86
C GLY A 216 3.20 -1.11 -28.22
N GLY A 217 1.96 -0.64 -28.34
CA GLY A 217 1.15 -0.77 -29.54
C GLY A 217 0.65 -2.19 -29.81
N VAL A 218 0.79 -3.10 -28.86
CA VAL A 218 0.21 -4.46 -28.93
C VAL A 218 -1.28 -4.36 -28.59
N PRO A 219 -2.19 -4.93 -29.41
CA PRO A 219 -3.60 -4.98 -29.07
C PRO A 219 -3.83 -5.70 -27.74
N LEU A 220 -4.58 -5.05 -26.86
CA LEU A 220 -4.91 -5.62 -25.56
C LEU A 220 -6.35 -6.13 -25.56
N THR A 221 -6.61 -7.13 -24.72
CA THR A 221 -7.94 -7.69 -24.46
C THR A 221 -8.27 -7.55 -22.97
N GLY A 222 -9.53 -7.82 -22.62
CA GLY A 222 -9.89 -7.95 -21.21
C GLY A 222 -9.38 -9.25 -20.59
N ALA A 223 -9.19 -9.24 -19.29
CA ALA A 223 -8.81 -10.41 -18.52
C ALA A 223 -9.53 -10.45 -17.16
N CYS A 224 -9.65 -11.65 -16.59
CA CYS A 224 -10.00 -11.86 -15.18
C CYS A 224 -8.70 -12.08 -14.39
N HIS A 225 -8.56 -11.39 -13.26
CA HIS A 225 -7.36 -11.46 -12.44
C HIS A 225 -7.69 -11.39 -10.95
N THR A 226 -7.04 -12.22 -10.16
CA THR A 226 -7.17 -12.17 -8.70
C THR A 226 -6.08 -11.29 -8.12
N VAL A 227 -6.46 -10.25 -7.40
CA VAL A 227 -5.54 -9.34 -6.71
C VAL A 227 -4.71 -10.11 -5.69
N LEU A 228 -3.41 -9.92 -5.65
CA LEU A 228 -2.55 -10.62 -4.70
C LEU A 228 -2.89 -10.25 -3.24
N PRO A 229 -2.68 -11.15 -2.26
CA PRO A 229 -2.98 -10.87 -0.85
C PRO A 229 -2.14 -9.71 -0.29
N ASP A 230 -2.74 -8.90 0.60
CA ASP A 230 -2.08 -7.72 1.18
C ASP A 230 -1.03 -8.11 2.23
N ARG A 231 0.24 -8.03 1.83
CA ARG A 231 1.38 -8.25 2.72
C ARG A 231 1.50 -7.20 3.84
N MET A 232 0.94 -5.99 3.65
CA MET A 232 0.97 -4.96 4.69
C MET A 232 -0.13 -5.19 5.72
N GLU A 233 -1.28 -5.70 5.31
CA GLU A 233 -2.31 -6.21 6.21
C GLU A 233 -1.76 -7.37 7.05
N ALA A 234 -1.09 -8.34 6.40
CA ALA A 234 -0.41 -9.44 7.08
C ALA A 234 0.60 -8.94 8.13
N ALA A 235 1.49 -8.01 7.76
CA ALA A 235 2.48 -7.44 8.68
C ALA A 235 1.83 -6.77 9.89
N THR A 236 0.68 -6.12 9.70
CA THR A 236 -0.07 -5.46 10.78
C THR A 236 -0.65 -6.48 11.76
N TYR A 237 -1.31 -7.54 11.27
CA TYR A 237 -1.87 -8.56 12.14
C TYR A 237 -0.79 -9.40 12.84
N LEU A 238 0.32 -9.69 12.17
CA LEU A 238 1.46 -10.36 12.80
C LEU A 238 2.09 -9.49 13.90
N ALA A 239 2.22 -8.18 13.68
CA ALA A 239 2.71 -7.25 14.69
C ALA A 239 1.74 -7.16 15.89
N ALA A 240 0.42 -7.13 15.64
CA ALA A 240 -0.60 -7.14 16.69
C ALA A 240 -0.55 -8.44 17.53
N ALA A 241 -0.45 -9.59 16.87
CA ALA A 241 -0.31 -10.87 17.54
C ALA A 241 0.98 -10.97 18.37
N ALA A 242 2.12 -10.52 17.83
CA ALA A 242 3.38 -10.49 18.54
C ALA A 242 3.31 -9.59 19.79
N ALA A 243 2.74 -8.38 19.66
CA ALA A 243 2.62 -7.41 20.71
C ALA A 243 1.72 -7.89 21.86
N THR A 244 0.60 -8.53 21.53
CA THR A 244 -0.35 -9.09 22.50
C THR A 244 0.04 -10.48 23.04
N ARG A 245 1.19 -11.02 22.63
CA ARG A 245 1.65 -12.38 22.96
C ARG A 245 0.65 -13.46 22.56
N GLY A 246 0.07 -13.29 21.38
CA GLY A 246 -0.99 -14.11 20.83
C GLY A 246 -0.49 -15.28 19.98
N ASP A 247 -1.46 -15.92 19.34
CA ASP A 247 -1.30 -17.07 18.44
C ASP A 247 -2.30 -16.95 17.29
N VAL A 248 -1.86 -16.44 16.15
CA VAL A 248 -2.73 -16.23 14.97
C VAL A 248 -2.23 -17.01 13.77
N THR A 249 -3.17 -17.46 12.95
CA THR A 249 -2.92 -18.11 11.67
C THR A 249 -3.49 -17.26 10.55
N LEU A 250 -2.62 -16.80 9.65
CA LEU A 250 -3.04 -16.10 8.43
C LEU A 250 -3.31 -17.11 7.32
N THR A 251 -4.40 -16.90 6.58
CA THR A 251 -4.74 -17.62 5.34
C THR A 251 -4.76 -16.63 4.18
N ASN A 252 -4.75 -17.12 2.95
CA ASN A 252 -4.57 -16.27 1.77
C ASN A 252 -3.33 -15.39 1.92
N VAL A 253 -2.18 -15.99 2.23
CA VAL A 253 -0.92 -15.29 2.51
C VAL A 253 0.19 -15.80 1.59
N ARG A 254 1.10 -14.91 1.21
CA ARG A 254 2.34 -15.24 0.49
C ARG A 254 3.54 -14.89 1.36
N PRO A 255 4.05 -15.85 2.18
CA PRO A 255 5.14 -15.57 3.12
C PRO A 255 6.42 -15.07 2.45
N GLU A 256 6.66 -15.47 1.20
CA GLU A 256 7.77 -15.02 0.36
C GLU A 256 7.76 -13.51 0.09
N HIS A 257 6.60 -12.85 0.22
CA HIS A 257 6.48 -11.40 0.10
C HIS A 257 6.74 -10.64 1.42
N LEU A 258 6.97 -11.37 2.51
CA LEU A 258 7.11 -10.87 3.88
C LEU A 258 8.48 -11.15 4.51
N THR A 259 9.45 -11.68 3.77
CA THR A 259 10.71 -12.23 4.30
C THR A 259 11.40 -11.31 5.31
N ALA A 260 11.53 -10.02 5.01
CA ALA A 260 12.16 -9.06 5.92
C ALA A 260 11.36 -8.85 7.23
N VAL A 261 10.02 -8.86 7.15
CA VAL A 261 9.15 -8.72 8.33
C VAL A 261 9.20 -9.99 9.19
N LEU A 262 9.13 -11.16 8.55
CA LEU A 262 9.19 -12.45 9.24
C LEU A 262 10.53 -12.65 9.95
N ALA A 263 11.64 -12.28 9.32
CA ALA A 263 12.96 -12.32 9.93
C ALA A 263 13.05 -11.45 11.20
N VAL A 264 12.47 -10.25 11.19
CA VAL A 264 12.41 -9.37 12.37
C VAL A 264 11.58 -10.02 13.48
N LEU A 265 10.43 -10.62 13.16
CA LEU A 265 9.56 -11.26 14.15
C LEU A 265 10.20 -12.52 14.75
N GLU A 266 10.91 -13.33 13.95
CA GLU A 266 11.70 -14.48 14.44
C GLU A 266 12.81 -14.05 15.40
N HIS A 267 13.60 -13.02 15.03
CA HIS A 267 14.61 -12.44 15.91
C HIS A 267 14.01 -11.86 17.19
N ALA A 268 12.78 -11.34 17.12
CA ALA A 268 12.03 -10.87 18.28
C ALA A 268 11.47 -12.00 19.17
N GLY A 269 11.73 -13.27 18.83
CA GLY A 269 11.34 -14.42 19.64
C GLY A 269 9.96 -15.01 19.30
N CYS A 270 9.36 -14.61 18.17
CA CYS A 270 8.15 -15.25 17.66
C CYS A 270 8.49 -16.60 16.99
N THR A 271 7.62 -17.58 17.16
CA THR A 271 7.67 -18.84 16.40
C THR A 271 6.78 -18.70 15.18
N LEU A 272 7.36 -18.89 13.99
CA LEU A 272 6.68 -18.85 12.72
C LEU A 272 6.59 -20.28 12.14
N THR A 273 5.42 -20.66 11.64
CA THR A 273 5.20 -21.94 10.98
C THR A 273 4.44 -21.72 9.69
N GLN A 274 5.00 -22.26 8.59
CA GLN A 274 4.37 -22.18 7.27
C GLN A 274 3.91 -23.58 6.87
N GLN A 275 2.62 -23.73 6.58
CA GLN A 275 2.06 -25.01 6.15
C GLN A 275 0.79 -24.80 5.32
N ASN A 276 0.67 -25.50 4.18
CA ASN A 276 -0.53 -25.53 3.34
C ASN A 276 -1.04 -24.14 2.94
N GLY A 277 -0.16 -23.20 2.56
CA GLY A 277 -0.53 -21.83 2.19
C GLY A 277 -1.00 -20.97 3.36
N MET A 278 -0.73 -21.39 4.59
CA MET A 278 -1.01 -20.64 5.82
C MET A 278 0.29 -20.27 6.51
N LEU A 279 0.26 -19.15 7.23
CA LEU A 279 1.34 -18.64 8.06
C LEU A 279 0.84 -18.48 9.49
N ARG A 280 1.38 -19.22 10.44
CA ARG A 280 1.06 -19.09 11.86
C ARG A 280 2.19 -18.38 12.58
N LEU A 281 1.84 -17.40 13.40
CA LEU A 281 2.71 -16.76 14.36
C LEU A 281 2.22 -17.08 15.77
N ARG A 282 3.15 -17.53 16.62
CA ARG A 282 2.97 -17.67 18.06
C ARG A 282 4.04 -16.88 18.79
N CYS A 283 3.64 -16.04 19.73
CA CYS A 283 4.54 -15.26 20.55
C CYS A 283 4.22 -15.51 22.03
N SER A 284 5.17 -16.00 22.82
CA SER A 284 5.05 -16.10 24.27
C SER A 284 5.87 -15.02 24.99
N ARG A 285 6.94 -14.56 24.37
CA ARG A 285 7.85 -13.55 24.89
C ARG A 285 8.42 -12.75 23.74
N LEU A 286 8.13 -11.45 23.74
CA LEU A 286 8.60 -10.53 22.71
C LEU A 286 9.87 -9.84 23.18
N ARG A 287 10.93 -9.91 22.39
CA ARG A 287 12.23 -9.27 22.64
C ARG A 287 12.50 -8.19 21.61
N ALA A 288 13.34 -7.24 21.95
CA ALA A 288 13.82 -6.27 21.01
C ALA A 288 14.53 -6.92 19.83
N ALA A 289 14.30 -6.40 18.66
CA ALA A 289 14.97 -6.82 17.43
C ALA A 289 15.57 -5.59 16.72
N GLY A 290 16.55 -5.79 15.92
CA GLY A 290 17.07 -4.69 15.13
C GLY A 290 18.57 -4.59 15.07
N PRO A 291 19.07 -3.52 14.42
CA PRO A 291 18.32 -2.36 13.92
C PRO A 291 17.39 -2.69 12.75
N ILE A 292 16.20 -2.09 12.73
CA ILE A 292 15.20 -2.23 11.66
C ILE A 292 15.33 -1.03 10.72
N ARG A 293 15.80 -1.30 9.50
CA ARG A 293 16.06 -0.26 8.48
C ARG A 293 15.11 -0.42 7.32
N THR A 294 14.35 0.63 7.03
CA THR A 294 13.48 0.62 5.85
C THR A 294 14.30 0.73 4.57
N ALA A 295 13.92 -0.07 3.58
CA ALA A 295 14.56 -0.09 2.26
C ALA A 295 13.54 -0.54 1.20
N PRO A 296 13.82 -0.25 -0.10
CA PRO A 296 13.07 -0.87 -1.19
C PRO A 296 13.06 -2.40 -1.10
N TYR A 297 12.07 -3.02 -1.72
CA TYR A 297 11.94 -4.47 -1.74
C TYR A 297 13.21 -5.12 -2.38
N ASP A 298 13.86 -6.12 -1.75
CA ASP A 298 13.43 -7.05 -0.70
C ASP A 298 13.68 -6.57 0.76
N GLY A 299 14.03 -5.29 0.98
CA GLY A 299 14.31 -4.79 2.31
C GLY A 299 13.05 -4.62 3.16
N PHE A 300 13.23 -4.13 4.39
CA PHE A 300 12.13 -3.95 5.33
C PHE A 300 11.19 -2.83 4.84
N PRO A 301 9.88 -3.13 4.62
CA PRO A 301 8.95 -2.17 4.04
C PRO A 301 8.59 -1.05 5.04
N THR A 302 8.64 0.20 4.57
CA THR A 302 8.28 1.37 5.38
C THR A 302 6.83 1.31 5.91
N ASP A 303 5.92 0.64 5.20
CA ASP A 303 4.52 0.48 5.62
C ASP A 303 4.36 -0.46 6.83
N ALA A 304 5.30 -1.37 7.08
CA ALA A 304 5.32 -2.23 8.27
C ALA A 304 6.04 -1.57 9.46
N GLN A 305 6.72 -0.43 9.25
CA GLN A 305 7.54 0.21 10.26
C GLN A 305 6.73 0.66 11.49
N ALA A 306 5.61 1.37 11.29
CA ALA A 306 4.78 1.87 12.39
C ALA A 306 4.09 0.74 13.19
N PRO A 307 3.44 -0.28 12.55
CA PRO A 307 2.94 -1.47 13.24
C PRO A 307 3.99 -2.19 14.08
N LEU A 308 5.19 -2.43 13.51
CA LEU A 308 6.27 -3.09 14.23
C LEU A 308 6.82 -2.23 15.37
N MET A 309 6.87 -0.90 15.20
CA MET A 309 7.29 0.00 16.28
C MET A 309 6.34 -0.07 17.49
N ALA A 310 5.03 -0.17 17.26
CA ALA A 310 4.08 -0.38 18.33
C ALA A 310 4.30 -1.71 19.05
N ALA A 311 4.59 -2.79 18.32
CA ALA A 311 4.94 -4.08 18.92
C ALA A 311 6.23 -4.00 19.74
N MET A 312 7.27 -3.34 19.22
CA MET A 312 8.55 -3.19 19.93
C MET A 312 8.43 -2.31 21.18
N ALA A 313 7.39 -1.48 21.30
CA ALA A 313 7.15 -0.67 22.50
C ALA A 313 6.87 -1.52 23.76
N VAL A 314 6.44 -2.79 23.60
CA VAL A 314 6.22 -3.75 24.70
C VAL A 314 7.21 -4.93 24.66
N ALA A 315 8.25 -4.85 23.85
CA ALA A 315 9.30 -5.86 23.73
C ALA A 315 10.38 -5.66 24.81
N GLU A 316 10.98 -6.74 25.30
CA GLU A 316 12.09 -6.64 26.25
C GLU A 316 13.37 -6.16 25.56
N GLY A 317 13.89 -5.00 25.95
CA GLY A 317 15.15 -4.44 25.43
C GLY A 317 14.95 -3.17 24.61
N VAL A 318 15.88 -2.87 23.72
CA VAL A 318 15.92 -1.63 22.92
C VAL A 318 15.99 -1.97 21.44
N THR A 319 15.06 -1.40 20.67
CA THR A 319 15.02 -1.49 19.20
C THR A 319 15.31 -0.14 18.58
N VAL A 320 16.15 -0.11 17.55
CA VAL A 320 16.42 1.09 16.76
C VAL A 320 15.75 0.95 15.40
N PHE A 321 14.96 1.96 15.02
CA PHE A 321 14.39 2.11 13.70
C PHE A 321 15.14 3.17 12.92
N GLU A 322 15.45 2.88 11.66
CA GLU A 322 16.01 3.83 10.69
C GLU A 322 15.08 3.91 9.48
N GLU A 323 14.47 5.09 9.26
CA GLU A 323 13.57 5.34 8.14
C GLU A 323 14.32 6.03 7.00
N ASN A 324 14.49 5.31 5.88
CA ASN A 324 15.28 5.78 4.74
C ASN A 324 14.43 6.21 3.54
N LEU A 325 13.10 6.01 3.59
CA LEU A 325 12.21 6.26 2.45
C LEU A 325 11.36 7.52 2.62
N PHE A 326 10.95 7.86 3.85
CA PHE A 326 10.07 9.01 4.11
C PHE A 326 10.55 9.87 5.28
N GLU A 327 10.53 11.18 5.09
CA GLU A 327 11.05 12.14 6.08
C GLU A 327 10.20 12.23 7.35
N ASN A 328 8.86 12.15 7.23
CA ASN A 328 7.91 12.37 8.32
C ASN A 328 7.17 11.08 8.73
N ARG A 329 7.87 9.94 8.75
CA ARG A 329 7.23 8.64 9.01
C ARG A 329 6.91 8.38 10.48
N PHE A 330 7.53 9.09 11.42
CA PHE A 330 7.36 8.91 12.86
C PHE A 330 6.21 9.73 13.50
N ARG A 331 5.22 10.15 12.72
CA ARG A 331 4.08 10.96 13.20
C ARG A 331 3.20 10.25 14.23
N HIS A 332 3.22 8.93 14.27
CA HIS A 332 2.52 8.11 15.24
C HIS A 332 3.20 8.06 16.62
N VAL A 333 4.46 8.46 16.73
CA VAL A 333 5.24 8.41 17.97
C VAL A 333 4.60 9.20 19.12
N PRO A 334 4.10 10.43 18.95
CA PRO A 334 3.42 11.13 20.03
C PRO A 334 2.23 10.38 20.61
N ALA A 335 1.44 9.69 19.76
CA ALA A 335 0.31 8.89 20.21
C ALA A 335 0.75 7.62 20.98
N LEU A 336 1.80 6.93 20.50
CA LEU A 336 2.37 5.80 21.26
C LEU A 336 2.95 6.25 22.61
N ARG A 337 3.55 7.45 22.68
CA ARG A 337 4.01 8.03 23.93
C ARG A 337 2.85 8.35 24.89
N ALA A 338 1.71 8.77 24.35
CA ALA A 338 0.51 9.00 25.16
C ALA A 338 0.00 7.70 25.82
N LEU A 339 0.20 6.54 25.17
CA LEU A 339 -0.03 5.23 25.77
C LEU A 339 1.06 4.82 26.80
N GLY A 340 2.11 5.62 26.99
CA GLY A 340 3.23 5.31 27.89
C GLY A 340 4.44 4.66 27.22
N ALA A 341 4.51 4.57 25.88
CA ALA A 341 5.65 4.03 25.20
C ALA A 341 6.91 4.92 25.37
N HIS A 342 8.05 4.30 25.61
CA HIS A 342 9.32 4.99 25.75
C HIS A 342 10.06 5.01 24.40
N ILE A 343 9.77 6.02 23.58
CA ILE A 343 10.31 6.20 22.23
C ILE A 343 11.01 7.55 22.12
N HIS A 344 12.23 7.58 21.63
CA HIS A 344 12.93 8.81 21.23
C HIS A 344 13.09 8.82 19.72
N ALA A 345 12.46 9.78 19.04
CA ALA A 345 12.52 9.92 17.60
C ALA A 345 13.18 11.25 17.22
N ALA A 346 14.15 11.19 16.32
CA ALA A 346 14.87 12.35 15.79
C ALA A 346 15.24 12.11 14.31
N ARG A 347 14.76 12.98 13.43
CA ARG A 347 14.98 12.87 11.97
C ARG A 347 14.55 11.49 11.46
N ARG A 348 15.49 10.70 10.91
CA ARG A 348 15.26 9.35 10.37
C ARG A 348 15.39 8.22 11.38
N TYR A 349 15.71 8.52 12.64
CA TYR A 349 15.95 7.51 13.66
C TYR A 349 14.91 7.55 14.75
N ALA A 350 14.52 6.37 15.24
CA ALA A 350 13.74 6.24 16.46
C ALA A 350 14.32 5.10 17.31
N VAL A 351 14.55 5.40 18.58
CA VAL A 351 14.97 4.43 19.59
C VAL A 351 13.77 4.11 20.45
N VAL A 352 13.39 2.85 20.49
CA VAL A 352 12.26 2.30 21.25
C VAL A 352 12.81 1.46 22.38
N THR A 353 12.63 1.92 23.61
CA THR A 353 12.89 1.11 24.79
C THR A 353 11.58 0.47 25.23
N GLY A 354 11.52 -0.84 25.19
CA GLY A 354 10.29 -1.54 25.54
C GLY A 354 9.91 -1.33 27.01
N VAL A 355 8.63 -1.15 27.23
CA VAL A 355 8.05 -0.99 28.56
C VAL A 355 7.27 -2.23 28.98
N ARG A 356 7.13 -2.43 30.27
CA ARG A 356 6.39 -3.58 30.81
C ARG A 356 4.89 -3.48 30.52
N GLU A 357 4.35 -2.26 30.51
CA GLU A 357 2.91 -2.00 30.39
C GLU A 357 2.68 -0.67 29.67
N LEU A 358 1.69 -0.64 28.79
CA LEU A 358 1.09 0.56 28.23
C LEU A 358 -0.25 0.84 28.91
N HIS A 359 -0.72 2.09 28.87
CA HIS A 359 -1.96 2.51 29.51
C HIS A 359 -2.92 3.11 28.49
N GLY A 360 -4.22 2.98 28.74
CA GLY A 360 -5.25 3.55 27.89
C GLY A 360 -5.11 5.05 27.68
N ALA A 361 -5.36 5.54 26.46
CA ALA A 361 -5.27 6.95 26.13
C ALA A 361 -6.23 7.31 24.97
N SER A 362 -6.55 8.61 24.88
CA SER A 362 -7.24 9.17 23.72
C SER A 362 -6.22 9.57 22.65
N MET A 363 -6.45 9.11 21.42
CA MET A 363 -5.53 9.31 20.29
C MET A 363 -6.28 9.73 19.03
N THR A 364 -5.56 10.32 18.08
CA THR A 364 -6.11 10.65 16.76
C THR A 364 -5.19 10.14 15.67
N ALA A 365 -5.71 9.27 14.82
CA ALA A 365 -4.99 8.82 13.63
C ALA A 365 -4.82 9.96 12.62
N THR A 366 -3.61 10.10 12.08
CA THR A 366 -3.26 11.11 11.09
C THR A 366 -2.90 10.50 9.74
N ASP A 367 -2.70 9.19 9.71
CA ASP A 367 -2.41 8.41 8.52
C ASP A 367 -2.76 6.93 8.74
N LEU A 368 -2.79 6.16 7.66
CA LEU A 368 -3.20 4.75 7.64
C LEU A 368 -2.35 3.87 8.56
N ARG A 369 -1.02 3.89 8.42
CA ARG A 369 -0.13 2.96 9.13
C ARG A 369 0.16 3.43 10.57
N GLY A 370 0.18 4.74 10.77
CA GLY A 370 0.21 5.32 12.13
C GLY A 370 -1.04 4.97 12.92
N GLY A 371 -2.22 5.04 12.28
CA GLY A 371 -3.48 4.59 12.90
C GLY A 371 -3.45 3.10 13.29
N ALA A 372 -2.93 2.24 12.41
CA ALA A 372 -2.76 0.81 12.74
C ALA A 372 -1.81 0.58 13.92
N ALA A 373 -0.71 1.35 14.00
CA ALA A 373 0.19 1.30 15.15
C ALA A 373 -0.50 1.72 16.46
N MET A 374 -1.38 2.73 16.41
CA MET A 374 -2.17 3.16 17.57
C MET A 374 -3.15 2.07 18.02
N VAL A 375 -3.81 1.37 17.07
CA VAL A 375 -4.65 0.20 17.39
C VAL A 375 -3.83 -0.88 18.09
N ILE A 376 -2.65 -1.24 17.55
CA ILE A 376 -1.76 -2.25 18.16
C ILE A 376 -1.34 -1.84 19.57
N GLY A 377 -0.93 -0.58 19.75
CA GLY A 377 -0.56 -0.05 21.07
C GLY A 377 -1.72 -0.13 22.06
N ALA A 378 -2.94 0.25 21.63
CA ALA A 378 -4.15 0.18 22.46
C ALA A 378 -4.53 -1.26 22.82
N LEU A 379 -4.37 -2.23 21.91
CA LEU A 379 -4.60 -3.66 22.19
C LEU A 379 -3.66 -4.21 23.29
N CYS A 380 -2.48 -3.62 23.47
CA CYS A 380 -1.51 -4.00 24.50
C CYS A 380 -1.69 -3.20 25.80
N ALA A 381 -2.44 -2.10 25.76
CA ALA A 381 -2.56 -1.18 26.88
C ALA A 381 -3.50 -1.72 27.97
N ARG A 382 -3.23 -1.38 29.22
CA ARG A 382 -4.17 -1.61 30.30
C ARG A 382 -5.20 -0.49 30.35
N GLY A 383 -6.48 -0.85 30.43
CA GLY A 383 -7.59 0.10 30.43
C GLY A 383 -8.17 0.34 29.05
N GLU A 384 -8.92 1.41 28.91
CA GLU A 384 -9.61 1.80 27.67
C GLU A 384 -8.83 2.85 26.91
N SER A 385 -8.84 2.73 25.57
CA SER A 385 -8.32 3.73 24.65
C SER A 385 -9.40 4.16 23.68
N GLU A 386 -9.37 5.43 23.27
CA GLU A 386 -10.21 5.97 22.21
C GLU A 386 -9.33 6.41 21.04
N LEU A 387 -9.68 5.97 19.84
CA LEU A 387 -8.97 6.33 18.61
C LEU A 387 -9.94 7.04 17.66
N ALA A 388 -9.76 8.33 17.49
CA ALA A 388 -10.42 9.13 16.46
C ALA A 388 -9.66 9.10 15.13
N GLY A 389 -10.26 9.64 14.06
CA GLY A 389 -9.64 9.71 12.73
C GLY A 389 -9.60 8.35 12.02
N THR A 390 -10.52 7.45 12.34
CA THR A 390 -10.60 6.07 11.82
C THR A 390 -10.80 6.00 10.32
N ALA A 391 -11.28 7.06 9.67
CA ALA A 391 -11.37 7.16 8.21
C ALA A 391 -10.01 6.91 7.51
N HIS A 392 -8.88 7.23 8.17
CA HIS A 392 -7.57 6.89 7.64
C HIS A 392 -7.32 5.38 7.56
N LEU A 393 -7.85 4.61 8.51
CA LEU A 393 -7.74 3.15 8.56
C LEU A 393 -8.59 2.49 7.47
N LYS A 394 -9.80 3.01 7.21
CA LYS A 394 -10.72 2.54 6.15
C LYS A 394 -10.16 2.72 4.71
N ARG A 395 -9.06 3.43 4.56
CA ARG A 395 -8.33 3.54 3.29
C ARG A 395 -7.52 2.31 2.92
N GLY A 396 -7.26 1.41 3.85
CA GLY A 396 -6.38 0.28 3.58
C GLY A 396 -6.62 -0.97 4.42
N TYR A 397 -7.65 -0.97 5.27
CA TYR A 397 -8.13 -2.14 6.00
C TYR A 397 -9.64 -2.24 5.81
N ALA A 398 -10.09 -3.28 5.11
CA ALA A 398 -11.51 -3.47 4.82
C ALA A 398 -12.31 -3.82 6.08
N GLU A 399 -11.82 -4.74 6.89
CA GLU A 399 -12.54 -5.32 8.03
C GLU A 399 -11.69 -5.35 9.31
N LEU A 400 -10.97 -4.27 9.62
CA LEU A 400 -10.03 -4.25 10.76
C LEU A 400 -10.70 -4.60 12.09
N VAL A 401 -11.83 -3.94 12.41
CA VAL A 401 -12.54 -4.14 13.68
C VAL A 401 -13.18 -5.53 13.76
N PRO A 402 -13.97 -5.99 12.78
CA PRO A 402 -14.51 -7.35 12.78
C PRO A 402 -13.42 -8.43 12.89
N THR A 403 -12.33 -8.30 12.15
CA THR A 403 -11.21 -9.26 12.14
C THR A 403 -10.52 -9.35 13.51
N LEU A 404 -10.22 -8.21 14.14
CA LEU A 404 -9.60 -8.20 15.46
C LEU A 404 -10.53 -8.75 16.53
N ARG A 405 -11.83 -8.44 16.46
CA ARG A 405 -12.87 -9.03 17.37
C ARG A 405 -12.97 -10.54 17.22
N ALA A 406 -12.93 -11.05 16.01
CA ALA A 406 -12.92 -12.49 15.76
C ALA A 406 -11.68 -13.18 16.36
N CYS A 407 -10.58 -12.44 16.56
CA CYS A 407 -9.39 -12.90 17.25
C CYS A 407 -9.39 -12.64 18.76
N GLY A 408 -10.51 -12.18 19.34
CA GLY A 408 -10.67 -11.97 20.78
C GLY A 408 -10.36 -10.56 21.27
N ALA A 409 -10.13 -9.59 20.39
CA ALA A 409 -9.95 -8.20 20.80
C ALA A 409 -11.27 -7.59 21.29
N ASP A 410 -11.21 -6.83 22.38
CA ASP A 410 -12.33 -5.98 22.82
C ASP A 410 -12.19 -4.60 22.16
N ILE A 411 -12.78 -4.50 20.98
CA ILE A 411 -12.76 -3.31 20.12
C ILE A 411 -14.16 -3.06 19.53
N THR A 412 -14.62 -1.81 19.61
CA THR A 412 -15.91 -1.39 19.04
C THR A 412 -15.75 -0.10 18.25
N GLU A 413 -16.61 0.10 17.27
CA GLU A 413 -16.74 1.34 16.51
C GLU A 413 -18.02 2.06 16.97
N ARG A 414 -17.88 3.36 17.31
CA ARG A 414 -18.98 4.27 17.71
C ARG A 414 -19.10 5.45 16.76
#